data_2b87f75b1e34dbf263195d3cccc4f378
#
_entry.id   2b87f75b1e34dbf263195d3cccc4f378
#
_cell.length_a   1.000
_cell.length_b   1.000
_cell.length_c   1.000
_cell.angle_alpha   90.00
_cell.angle_beta   90.00
_cell.angle_gamma   90.00
#
_symmetry.space_group_name_H-M   'P 1'
#
loop_
_entity.id
_entity.type
_entity.pdbx_description
1 polymer ?
#
loop_
_entity_poly.entity_id
_entity_poly.type
_entity_poly.pdbx_seq_one_letter_code
_entity_poly.pdbx_strand_id
1 'polypeptide(L)'
;PFFDKVLEGVQSKESELASYGCTVTVMQVAFSLEAQLSAIDQLVQEGIHGIALAPYNDKKVREKIDWLYEQGIPVVTFNTDIEHSKRIAYVGSNYYQAGQTAAGLMHLMLPHTDVQAGIVLGDQNILCHAERVNGFRSRLEEVYHHIHLVSLVENHDDEIESYEQTLALLQAHPEINALYFAAAGVYGGCRAIHSLNRTDLTIIAHDRVDTTREQVLNGTIAATICQQPHMQGSRPLTI
;
A
#
# COMPACT_ATOMS: atom_id res chain seq x y z
N PRO A 1 5.80 10.64 -0.85
CA PRO A 1 6.85 9.76 -0.29
C PRO A 1 6.92 8.40 -0.98
N PHE A 2 5.84 7.59 -1.01
CA PHE A 2 5.85 6.29 -1.70
C PHE A 2 5.99 6.47 -3.22
N PHE A 3 5.10 7.25 -3.83
CA PHE A 3 5.12 7.50 -5.27
C PHE A 3 6.33 8.29 -5.75
N ASP A 4 7.01 9.07 -4.90
CA ASP A 4 8.29 9.70 -5.26
C ASP A 4 9.34 8.63 -5.58
N LYS A 5 9.37 7.53 -4.80
CA LYS A 5 10.26 6.39 -5.04
C LYS A 5 9.86 5.58 -6.28
N VAL A 6 8.57 5.52 -6.60
CA VAL A 6 8.09 4.95 -7.87
C VAL A 6 8.62 5.79 -9.04
N LEU A 7 8.49 7.12 -8.96
CA LEU A 7 8.99 8.04 -9.99
C LEU A 7 10.52 7.97 -10.17
N GLU A 8 11.28 7.85 -9.08
CA GLU A 8 12.74 7.61 -9.16
C GLU A 8 13.03 6.32 -9.97
N GLY A 9 12.23 5.26 -9.76
CA GLY A 9 12.33 4.02 -10.53
C GLY A 9 12.02 4.21 -12.03
N VAL A 10 10.96 4.97 -12.35
CA VAL A 10 10.61 5.32 -13.73
C VAL A 10 11.75 6.08 -14.40
N GLN A 11 12.26 7.16 -13.77
CA GLN A 11 13.33 8.01 -14.32
C GLN A 11 14.63 7.24 -14.52
N SER A 12 14.98 6.36 -13.60
CA SER A 12 16.15 5.49 -13.72
C SER A 12 16.03 4.60 -14.95
N LYS A 13 14.85 4.00 -15.17
CA LYS A 13 14.64 3.10 -16.31
C LYS A 13 14.48 3.84 -17.63
N GLU A 14 13.83 5.00 -17.66
CA GLU A 14 13.74 5.86 -18.82
C GLU A 14 15.13 6.21 -19.38
N SER A 15 16.07 6.57 -18.48
CA SER A 15 17.45 6.90 -18.87
C SER A 15 18.16 5.73 -19.57
N GLU A 16 17.89 4.48 -19.14
CA GLU A 16 18.43 3.29 -19.81
C GLU A 16 17.75 3.06 -21.18
N LEU A 17 16.44 3.24 -21.26
CA LEU A 17 15.63 2.97 -22.45
C LEU A 17 15.78 4.03 -23.53
N ALA A 18 16.21 5.24 -23.19
CA ALA A 18 16.44 6.33 -24.13
C ALA A 18 17.43 5.94 -25.24
N SER A 19 18.44 5.13 -24.93
CA SER A 19 19.40 4.61 -25.91
C SER A 19 18.77 3.66 -26.97
N TYR A 20 17.60 3.12 -26.69
CA TYR A 20 16.81 2.28 -27.60
C TYR A 20 15.71 3.07 -28.34
N GLY A 21 15.68 4.40 -28.20
CA GLY A 21 14.66 5.26 -28.81
C GLY A 21 13.30 5.24 -28.09
N CYS A 22 13.22 4.71 -26.87
CA CYS A 22 12.01 4.75 -26.08
C CYS A 22 11.90 6.08 -25.33
N THR A 23 10.69 6.62 -25.27
CA THR A 23 10.33 7.80 -24.46
C THR A 23 9.26 7.41 -23.47
N VAL A 24 9.28 8.01 -22.28
CA VAL A 24 8.31 7.76 -21.22
C VAL A 24 7.60 9.07 -20.88
N THR A 25 6.27 9.08 -20.98
CA THR A 25 5.44 10.19 -20.52
C THR A 25 4.80 9.80 -19.19
N VAL A 26 5.01 10.60 -18.15
CA VAL A 26 4.42 10.37 -16.82
C VAL A 26 3.26 11.32 -16.62
N MET A 27 2.07 10.77 -16.32
CA MET A 27 0.90 11.56 -15.95
C MET A 27 0.51 11.26 -14.50
N GLN A 28 0.53 12.29 -13.67
CA GLN A 28 0.00 12.24 -12.29
C GLN A 28 -1.37 12.89 -12.28
N VAL A 29 -2.38 12.12 -11.94
CA VAL A 29 -3.76 12.59 -11.92
C VAL A 29 -4.40 12.28 -10.55
N ALA A 30 -5.51 12.96 -10.25
CA ALA A 30 -6.28 12.63 -9.06
C ALA A 30 -6.71 11.15 -9.10
N PHE A 31 -6.71 10.48 -7.97
CA PHE A 31 -7.15 9.09 -7.86
C PHE A 31 -8.67 9.03 -7.94
N SER A 32 -9.20 9.24 -9.13
CA SER A 32 -10.62 9.17 -9.45
C SER A 32 -10.84 8.53 -10.81
N LEU A 33 -12.02 7.95 -10.99
CA LEU A 33 -12.40 7.28 -12.24
C LEU A 33 -12.29 8.20 -13.45
N GLU A 34 -12.87 9.40 -13.35
CA GLU A 34 -12.95 10.37 -14.45
C GLU A 34 -11.57 10.88 -14.85
N ALA A 35 -10.74 11.23 -13.86
CA ALA A 35 -9.39 11.72 -14.12
C ALA A 35 -8.52 10.65 -14.80
N GLN A 36 -8.64 9.40 -14.36
CA GLN A 36 -7.88 8.30 -14.92
C GLN A 36 -8.30 7.96 -16.35
N LEU A 37 -9.61 7.87 -16.64
CA LEU A 37 -10.09 7.61 -17.99
C LEU A 37 -9.70 8.73 -18.96
N SER A 38 -9.79 10.00 -18.52
CA SER A 38 -9.37 11.16 -19.32
C SER A 38 -7.87 11.12 -19.64
N ALA A 39 -7.03 10.77 -18.65
CA ALA A 39 -5.59 10.66 -18.86
C ALA A 39 -5.23 9.54 -19.84
N ILE A 40 -5.89 8.38 -19.74
CA ILE A 40 -5.70 7.29 -20.70
C ILE A 40 -6.09 7.74 -22.12
N ASP A 41 -7.21 8.43 -22.28
CA ASP A 41 -7.67 8.93 -23.59
C ASP A 41 -6.68 9.94 -24.19
N GLN A 42 -6.13 10.82 -23.36
CA GLN A 42 -5.10 11.76 -23.80
C GLN A 42 -3.83 11.03 -24.28
N LEU A 43 -3.31 10.09 -23.51
CA LEU A 43 -2.12 9.30 -23.88
C LEU A 43 -2.34 8.55 -25.20
N VAL A 44 -3.53 7.97 -25.41
CA VAL A 44 -3.88 7.30 -26.67
C VAL A 44 -3.85 8.28 -27.84
N GLN A 45 -4.38 9.50 -27.68
CA GLN A 45 -4.32 10.55 -28.70
C GLN A 45 -2.88 11.00 -29.03
N GLU A 46 -1.98 10.93 -28.05
CA GLU A 46 -0.55 11.19 -28.22
C GLU A 46 0.20 10.06 -28.95
N GLY A 47 -0.46 8.93 -29.20
CA GLY A 47 0.09 7.83 -29.98
C GLY A 47 1.05 6.93 -29.21
N ILE A 48 0.74 6.61 -27.95
CA ILE A 48 1.53 5.70 -27.12
C ILE A 48 1.51 4.26 -27.63
N HIS A 49 2.55 3.49 -27.27
CA HIS A 49 2.70 2.09 -27.67
C HIS A 49 2.45 1.10 -26.51
N GLY A 50 2.31 1.59 -25.29
CA GLY A 50 2.00 0.79 -24.09
C GLY A 50 1.74 1.69 -22.90
N ILE A 51 1.11 1.17 -21.86
CA ILE A 51 0.77 1.90 -20.63
C ILE A 51 1.22 1.09 -19.40
N ALA A 52 1.92 1.77 -18.48
CA ALA A 52 2.02 1.33 -17.09
C ALA A 52 0.97 2.10 -16.27
N LEU A 53 0.07 1.41 -15.59
CA LEU A 53 -1.10 1.98 -14.94
C LEU A 53 -1.23 1.51 -13.50
N ALA A 54 -1.41 2.44 -12.54
CA ALA A 54 -1.94 2.15 -11.22
C ALA A 54 -3.48 2.30 -11.28
N PRO A 55 -4.25 1.23 -11.50
CA PRO A 55 -5.66 1.36 -11.87
C PRO A 55 -6.55 1.76 -10.70
N TYR A 56 -7.50 2.64 -10.94
CA TYR A 56 -8.68 2.82 -10.11
C TYR A 56 -9.56 1.57 -10.26
N ASN A 57 -9.97 0.95 -9.15
CA ASN A 57 -10.70 -0.32 -9.19
C ASN A 57 -12.17 -0.10 -9.58
N ASP A 58 -12.42 0.06 -10.87
CA ASP A 58 -13.76 0.24 -11.44
C ASP A 58 -13.91 -0.55 -12.73
N LYS A 59 -15.14 -1.01 -13.00
CA LYS A 59 -15.49 -1.76 -14.21
C LYS A 59 -15.12 -1.02 -15.50
N LYS A 60 -15.29 0.31 -15.54
CA LYS A 60 -14.97 1.12 -16.72
C LYS A 60 -13.47 1.17 -16.99
N VAL A 61 -12.64 1.18 -15.95
CA VAL A 61 -11.18 1.09 -16.11
C VAL A 61 -10.79 -0.28 -16.64
N ARG A 62 -11.40 -1.37 -16.16
CA ARG A 62 -11.19 -2.72 -16.69
C ARG A 62 -11.58 -2.78 -18.18
N GLU A 63 -12.76 -2.31 -18.54
CA GLU A 63 -13.23 -2.26 -19.93
C GLU A 63 -12.30 -1.42 -20.81
N LYS A 64 -11.72 -0.34 -20.27
CA LYS A 64 -10.74 0.49 -20.96
C LYS A 64 -9.43 -0.24 -21.21
N ILE A 65 -8.94 -1.02 -20.23
CA ILE A 65 -7.76 -1.88 -20.37
C ILE A 65 -8.01 -2.94 -21.46
N ASP A 66 -9.19 -3.57 -21.46
CA ASP A 66 -9.57 -4.58 -22.44
C ASP A 66 -9.63 -3.98 -23.85
N TRP A 67 -10.18 -2.78 -23.98
CA TRP A 67 -10.20 -2.04 -25.25
C TRP A 67 -8.78 -1.69 -25.74
N LEU A 68 -7.90 -1.21 -24.85
CA LEU A 68 -6.49 -0.91 -25.19
C LEU A 68 -5.78 -2.14 -25.73
N TYR A 69 -5.96 -3.28 -25.11
CA TYR A 69 -5.41 -4.56 -25.58
C TYR A 69 -5.89 -4.90 -27.01
N GLU A 70 -7.17 -4.66 -27.33
CA GLU A 70 -7.74 -4.89 -28.67
C GLU A 70 -7.19 -3.89 -29.70
N GLN A 71 -6.74 -2.70 -29.25
CA GLN A 71 -6.05 -1.72 -30.12
C GLN A 71 -4.54 -2.03 -30.28
N GLY A 72 -4.04 -3.10 -29.68
CA GLY A 72 -2.61 -3.45 -29.70
C GLY A 72 -1.75 -2.62 -28.76
N ILE A 73 -2.34 -1.95 -27.78
CA ILE A 73 -1.65 -1.16 -26.75
C ILE A 73 -1.62 -2.00 -25.46
N PRO A 74 -0.48 -2.66 -25.15
CA PRO A 74 -0.36 -3.47 -23.93
C PRO A 74 -0.43 -2.60 -22.68
N VAL A 75 -1.04 -3.16 -21.64
CA VAL A 75 -1.14 -2.52 -20.32
C VAL A 75 -0.46 -3.40 -19.28
N VAL A 76 0.45 -2.82 -18.51
CA VAL A 76 1.00 -3.39 -17.27
C VAL A 76 0.40 -2.63 -16.12
N THR A 77 -0.25 -3.32 -15.19
CA THR A 77 -0.69 -2.69 -13.95
C THR A 77 0.44 -2.71 -12.91
N PHE A 78 0.51 -1.68 -12.07
CA PHE A 78 1.46 -1.63 -10.97
C PHE A 78 0.84 -1.02 -9.72
N ASN A 79 1.45 -1.27 -8.55
CA ASN A 79 0.96 -0.87 -7.23
C ASN A 79 -0.42 -1.46 -6.90
N THR A 80 -1.48 -1.01 -7.53
CA THR A 80 -2.80 -1.65 -7.47
C THR A 80 -3.06 -2.48 -8.71
N ASP A 81 -3.99 -3.43 -8.62
CA ASP A 81 -4.36 -4.31 -9.72
C ASP A 81 -5.86 -4.24 -10.01
N ILE A 82 -6.26 -4.73 -11.17
CA ILE A 82 -7.65 -4.89 -11.55
C ILE A 82 -7.85 -6.27 -12.18
N GLU A 83 -8.45 -7.16 -11.40
CA GLU A 83 -8.64 -8.55 -11.79
C GLU A 83 -9.53 -8.71 -13.02
N HIS A 84 -9.34 -9.81 -13.72
CA HIS A 84 -10.11 -10.18 -14.91
C HIS A 84 -10.03 -9.16 -16.07
N SER A 85 -9.00 -8.29 -16.09
CA SER A 85 -8.67 -7.43 -17.23
C SER A 85 -7.67 -8.11 -18.18
N LYS A 86 -7.62 -7.64 -19.43
CA LYS A 86 -6.63 -8.08 -20.44
C LYS A 86 -5.25 -7.43 -20.27
N ARG A 87 -4.89 -6.96 -19.04
CA ARG A 87 -3.53 -6.53 -18.78
C ARG A 87 -2.54 -7.68 -19.03
N ILE A 88 -1.35 -7.34 -19.51
CA ILE A 88 -0.33 -8.37 -19.81
C ILE A 88 0.45 -8.82 -18.56
N ALA A 89 0.58 -7.94 -17.55
CA ALA A 89 1.24 -8.24 -16.29
C ALA A 89 0.80 -7.30 -15.17
N TYR A 90 1.06 -7.73 -13.94
CA TYR A 90 0.97 -6.92 -12.73
C TYR A 90 2.35 -6.86 -12.05
N VAL A 91 2.76 -5.66 -11.65
CA VAL A 91 3.99 -5.40 -10.89
C VAL A 91 3.64 -4.74 -9.57
N GLY A 92 3.60 -5.51 -8.50
CA GLY A 92 3.24 -5.03 -7.17
C GLY A 92 3.40 -6.10 -6.11
N SER A 93 2.97 -5.78 -4.91
CA SER A 93 2.95 -6.70 -3.78
C SER A 93 1.67 -7.54 -3.78
N ASN A 94 1.75 -8.75 -3.26
CA ASN A 94 0.55 -9.49 -2.87
C ASN A 94 0.09 -8.95 -1.50
N TYR A 95 -0.94 -8.13 -1.49
CA TYR A 95 -1.40 -7.42 -0.29
C TYR A 95 -2.00 -8.34 0.75
N TYR A 96 -2.70 -9.39 0.31
CA TYR A 96 -3.22 -10.42 1.22
C TYR A 96 -2.07 -11.14 1.94
N GLN A 97 -1.04 -11.57 1.21
CA GLN A 97 0.16 -12.18 1.81
C GLN A 97 0.93 -11.19 2.69
N ALA A 98 0.94 -9.90 2.36
CA ALA A 98 1.56 -8.88 3.20
C ALA A 98 0.85 -8.75 4.55
N GLY A 99 -0.48 -8.82 4.57
CA GLY A 99 -1.28 -8.91 5.80
C GLY A 99 -0.99 -10.17 6.60
N GLN A 100 -0.91 -11.32 5.94
CA GLN A 100 -0.51 -12.58 6.58
C GLN A 100 0.90 -12.50 7.20
N THR A 101 1.82 -11.82 6.51
CA THR A 101 3.18 -11.58 7.00
C THR A 101 3.17 -10.70 8.24
N ALA A 102 2.33 -9.65 8.28
CA ALA A 102 2.18 -8.80 9.46
C ALA A 102 1.72 -9.60 10.69
N ALA A 103 0.72 -10.48 10.52
CA ALA A 103 0.28 -11.37 11.59
C ALA A 103 1.39 -12.33 12.04
N GLY A 104 2.16 -12.87 11.09
CA GLY A 104 3.30 -13.75 11.38
C GLY A 104 4.41 -13.03 12.16
N LEU A 105 4.75 -11.79 11.79
CA LEU A 105 5.71 -10.97 12.52
C LEU A 105 5.22 -10.66 13.94
N MET A 106 3.94 -10.31 14.09
CA MET A 106 3.34 -10.05 15.41
C MET A 106 3.42 -11.30 16.31
N HIS A 107 3.07 -12.47 15.77
CA HIS A 107 3.23 -13.76 16.47
C HIS A 107 4.69 -14.03 16.88
N LEU A 108 5.65 -13.83 15.98
CA LEU A 108 7.07 -14.07 16.27
C LEU A 108 7.62 -13.15 17.37
N MET A 109 7.11 -11.93 17.46
CA MET A 109 7.51 -10.96 18.48
C MET A 109 6.81 -11.17 19.83
N LEU A 110 5.60 -11.73 19.81
CA LEU A 110 4.75 -11.94 20.98
C LEU A 110 4.24 -13.40 21.07
N PRO A 111 5.13 -14.42 21.05
CA PRO A 111 4.73 -15.81 20.85
C PRO A 111 3.96 -16.43 22.04
N HIS A 112 4.11 -15.87 23.22
CA HIS A 112 3.53 -16.39 24.47
C HIS A 112 2.64 -15.38 25.19
N THR A 113 2.29 -14.30 24.51
CA THR A 113 1.47 -13.22 25.03
C THR A 113 0.05 -13.34 24.47
N ASP A 114 -0.95 -13.11 25.30
CA ASP A 114 -2.31 -12.83 24.81
C ASP A 114 -2.30 -11.46 24.18
N VAL A 115 -2.43 -11.42 22.84
CA VAL A 115 -2.24 -10.19 22.06
C VAL A 115 -3.59 -9.56 21.78
N GLN A 116 -3.75 -8.33 22.24
CA GLN A 116 -4.89 -7.48 21.92
C GLN A 116 -4.46 -6.49 20.84
N ALA A 117 -4.80 -6.79 19.57
CA ALA A 117 -4.33 -6.05 18.41
C ALA A 117 -5.32 -4.97 17.97
N GLY A 118 -4.80 -3.78 17.69
CA GLY A 118 -5.52 -2.74 16.93
C GLY A 118 -4.99 -2.62 15.51
N ILE A 119 -5.85 -2.25 14.56
CA ILE A 119 -5.45 -1.92 13.19
C ILE A 119 -5.74 -0.45 12.92
N VAL A 120 -4.74 0.25 12.36
CA VAL A 120 -4.90 1.59 11.77
C VAL A 120 -4.74 1.43 10.26
N LEU A 121 -5.77 1.80 9.52
CA LEU A 121 -5.94 1.55 8.10
C LEU A 121 -6.17 2.87 7.37
N GLY A 122 -5.84 2.96 6.08
CA GLY A 122 -6.19 4.12 5.26
C GLY A 122 -7.69 4.18 5.01
N ASP A 123 -8.19 3.38 4.08
CA ASP A 123 -9.60 3.30 3.69
C ASP A 123 -9.94 1.85 3.29
N GLN A 124 -11.00 1.28 3.84
CA GLN A 124 -11.45 -0.09 3.52
C GLN A 124 -11.94 -0.25 2.07
N ASN A 125 -12.32 0.83 1.42
CA ASN A 125 -12.74 0.82 0.02
C ASN A 125 -11.54 0.72 -0.95
N ILE A 126 -10.32 0.95 -0.47
CA ILE A 126 -9.10 0.77 -1.25
C ILE A 126 -8.69 -0.71 -1.18
N LEU A 127 -8.69 -1.39 -2.33
CA LEU A 127 -8.47 -2.84 -2.42
C LEU A 127 -7.20 -3.30 -1.69
N CYS A 128 -6.07 -2.63 -1.89
CA CYS A 128 -4.82 -3.03 -1.25
C CYS A 128 -4.86 -2.91 0.28
N HIS A 129 -5.62 -1.97 0.82
CA HIS A 129 -5.81 -1.82 2.26
C HIS A 129 -6.72 -2.93 2.81
N ALA A 130 -7.85 -3.16 2.16
CA ALA A 130 -8.79 -4.22 2.53
C ALA A 130 -8.11 -5.61 2.50
N GLU A 131 -7.33 -5.91 1.45
CA GLU A 131 -6.64 -7.19 1.33
C GLU A 131 -5.60 -7.41 2.43
N ARG A 132 -4.86 -6.39 2.84
CA ARG A 132 -3.93 -6.50 3.97
C ARG A 132 -4.67 -6.85 5.27
N VAL A 133 -5.80 -6.20 5.52
CA VAL A 133 -6.63 -6.51 6.70
C VAL A 133 -7.19 -7.92 6.62
N ASN A 134 -7.69 -8.33 5.46
CA ASN A 134 -8.24 -9.68 5.25
C ASN A 134 -7.16 -10.75 5.43
N GLY A 135 -5.97 -10.54 4.88
CA GLY A 135 -4.84 -11.46 5.06
C GLY A 135 -4.39 -11.56 6.52
N PHE A 136 -4.36 -10.45 7.25
CA PHE A 136 -4.07 -10.42 8.68
C PHE A 136 -5.10 -11.22 9.46
N ARG A 137 -6.40 -10.92 9.28
CA ARG A 137 -7.51 -11.62 9.96
C ARG A 137 -7.50 -13.13 9.69
N SER A 138 -7.33 -13.53 8.41
CA SER A 138 -7.29 -14.95 8.04
C SER A 138 -6.22 -15.71 8.84
N ARG A 139 -5.02 -15.13 9.04
CA ARG A 139 -3.97 -15.80 9.82
C ARG A 139 -4.27 -15.86 11.31
N LEU A 140 -4.99 -14.89 11.87
CA LEU A 140 -5.45 -14.94 13.25
C LEU A 140 -6.44 -16.10 13.43
N GLU A 141 -7.40 -16.21 12.52
CA GLU A 141 -8.45 -17.23 12.57
C GLU A 141 -7.90 -18.65 12.31
N GLU A 142 -6.93 -18.79 11.40
CA GLU A 142 -6.43 -20.10 10.98
C GLU A 142 -5.29 -20.63 11.88
N VAL A 143 -4.44 -19.74 12.42
CA VAL A 143 -3.15 -20.15 13.00
C VAL A 143 -2.83 -19.46 14.33
N TYR A 144 -3.06 -18.16 14.44
CA TYR A 144 -2.56 -17.37 15.57
C TYR A 144 -3.69 -16.99 16.55
N HIS A 145 -4.37 -17.99 17.11
CA HIS A 145 -5.56 -17.82 17.96
C HIS A 145 -5.33 -17.06 19.27
N HIS A 146 -4.08 -16.78 19.65
CA HIS A 146 -3.72 -15.95 20.81
C HIS A 146 -3.63 -14.45 20.45
N ILE A 147 -3.84 -14.09 19.18
CA ILE A 147 -3.91 -12.71 18.73
C ILE A 147 -5.37 -12.37 18.43
N HIS A 148 -5.91 -11.44 19.19
CA HIS A 148 -7.31 -11.01 19.09
C HIS A 148 -7.38 -9.61 18.48
N LEU A 149 -8.11 -9.47 17.38
CA LEU A 149 -8.37 -8.15 16.79
C LEU A 149 -9.47 -7.44 17.62
N VAL A 150 -9.08 -6.43 18.40
CA VAL A 150 -9.96 -5.66 19.27
C VAL A 150 -10.76 -4.63 18.47
N SER A 151 -10.06 -3.84 17.64
CA SER A 151 -10.69 -2.75 16.88
C SER A 151 -9.87 -2.38 15.66
N LEU A 152 -10.54 -1.70 14.72
CA LEU A 152 -9.94 -1.13 13.51
C LEU A 152 -10.44 0.30 13.33
N VAL A 153 -9.54 1.21 13.00
CA VAL A 153 -9.85 2.61 12.67
C VAL A 153 -9.28 3.00 11.31
N GLU A 154 -9.93 3.92 10.64
CA GLU A 154 -9.49 4.49 9.36
C GLU A 154 -8.88 5.87 9.57
N ASN A 155 -7.85 6.19 8.79
CA ASN A 155 -7.13 7.48 8.85
C ASN A 155 -7.01 8.18 7.49
N HIS A 156 -7.61 7.62 6.44
CA HIS A 156 -7.61 8.11 5.05
C HIS A 156 -6.21 8.51 4.53
N ASP A 157 -5.17 7.82 5.01
CA ASP A 157 -3.75 8.10 4.73
C ASP A 157 -3.27 9.49 5.16
N ASP A 158 -4.03 10.18 6.02
CA ASP A 158 -3.71 11.49 6.57
C ASP A 158 -3.00 11.37 7.93
N GLU A 159 -1.93 12.13 8.13
CA GLU A 159 -1.11 12.07 9.34
C GLU A 159 -1.81 12.70 10.58
N ILE A 160 -2.66 13.72 10.37
CA ILE A 160 -3.39 14.38 11.46
C ILE A 160 -4.52 13.46 11.91
N GLU A 161 -5.29 12.95 10.96
CA GLU A 161 -6.36 12.01 11.24
C GLU A 161 -5.81 10.73 11.88
N SER A 162 -4.67 10.24 11.42
CA SER A 162 -4.00 9.08 12.03
C SER A 162 -3.63 9.33 13.49
N TYR A 163 -3.16 10.53 13.83
CA TYR A 163 -2.93 10.91 15.22
C TYR A 163 -4.23 10.84 16.04
N GLU A 164 -5.30 11.45 15.56
CA GLU A 164 -6.59 11.51 16.26
C GLU A 164 -7.21 10.14 16.44
N GLN A 165 -7.25 9.34 15.37
CA GLN A 165 -7.84 8.00 15.38
C GLN A 165 -7.03 7.01 16.25
N THR A 166 -5.70 7.06 16.18
CA THR A 166 -4.84 6.21 17.02
C THR A 166 -4.97 6.61 18.50
N LEU A 167 -5.05 7.90 18.80
CA LEU A 167 -5.26 8.39 20.16
C LEU A 167 -6.59 7.89 20.73
N ALA A 168 -7.67 8.07 19.97
CA ALA A 168 -9.02 7.63 20.36
C ALA A 168 -9.09 6.10 20.53
N LEU A 169 -8.48 5.35 19.60
CA LEU A 169 -8.41 3.89 19.67
C LEU A 169 -7.76 3.40 20.97
N LEU A 170 -6.60 3.94 21.31
CA LEU A 170 -5.84 3.51 22.52
C LEU A 170 -6.47 4.00 23.81
N GLN A 171 -7.22 5.10 23.80
CA GLN A 171 -7.99 5.57 24.96
C GLN A 171 -9.23 4.71 25.19
N ALA A 172 -9.91 4.31 24.12
CA ALA A 172 -11.09 3.43 24.19
C ALA A 172 -10.73 1.98 24.55
N HIS A 173 -9.55 1.52 24.14
CA HIS A 173 -9.06 0.15 24.28
C HIS A 173 -7.67 0.14 24.92
N PRO A 174 -7.55 0.43 26.24
CA PRO A 174 -6.26 0.45 26.92
C PRO A 174 -5.59 -0.94 27.00
N GLU A 175 -6.35 -2.01 26.79
CA GLU A 175 -5.86 -3.40 26.71
C GLU A 175 -5.03 -3.69 25.44
N ILE A 176 -5.11 -2.87 24.39
CA ILE A 176 -4.31 -3.06 23.16
C ILE A 176 -2.83 -3.01 23.51
N ASN A 177 -2.11 -4.08 23.16
CA ASN A 177 -0.66 -4.24 23.35
C ASN A 177 0.10 -4.42 22.01
N ALA A 178 -0.60 -4.48 20.88
CA ALA A 178 -0.02 -4.51 19.55
C ALA A 178 -0.82 -3.65 18.57
N LEU A 179 -0.11 -2.98 17.63
CA LEU A 179 -0.73 -2.20 16.55
C LEU A 179 -0.20 -2.62 15.19
N TYR A 180 -1.10 -2.69 14.23
CA TYR A 180 -0.78 -2.88 12.83
C TYR A 180 -1.21 -1.67 12.00
N PHE A 181 -0.23 -0.88 11.52
CA PHE A 181 -0.47 0.16 10.53
C PHE A 181 -0.48 -0.46 9.14
N ALA A 182 -1.68 -0.68 8.60
CA ALA A 182 -1.88 -1.37 7.33
C ALA A 182 -1.75 -0.46 6.09
N ALA A 183 -1.57 0.85 6.30
CA ALA A 183 -1.48 1.87 5.25
C ALA A 183 -0.57 3.03 5.69
N ALA A 184 -0.71 4.23 5.09
CA ALA A 184 0.03 5.43 5.47
C ALA A 184 -0.48 6.05 6.79
N GLY A 185 0.01 7.23 7.19
CA GLY A 185 -0.32 7.86 8.47
C GLY A 185 0.48 7.30 9.66
N VAL A 186 1.52 6.52 9.40
CA VAL A 186 2.32 5.85 10.45
C VAL A 186 2.95 6.83 11.44
N TYR A 187 3.45 7.97 10.93
CA TYR A 187 4.08 8.97 11.78
C TYR A 187 3.09 9.65 12.73
N GLY A 188 1.88 10.00 12.23
CA GLY A 188 0.80 10.55 13.07
C GLY A 188 0.42 9.58 14.19
N GLY A 189 0.24 8.30 13.86
CA GLY A 189 -0.04 7.26 14.85
C GLY A 189 1.07 7.11 15.88
N CYS A 190 2.35 7.11 15.48
CA CYS A 190 3.49 7.07 16.41
C CYS A 190 3.51 8.29 17.35
N ARG A 191 3.13 9.48 16.87
CA ARG A 191 2.99 10.67 17.72
C ARG A 191 1.89 10.51 18.78
N ALA A 192 0.76 9.91 18.43
CA ALA A 192 -0.33 9.62 19.37
C ALA A 192 0.15 8.64 20.46
N ILE A 193 0.83 7.56 20.08
CA ILE A 193 1.41 6.58 20.99
C ILE A 193 2.39 7.26 21.96
N HIS A 194 3.24 8.13 21.44
CA HIS A 194 4.21 8.89 22.24
C HIS A 194 3.53 9.85 23.24
N SER A 195 2.45 10.54 22.81
CA SER A 195 1.70 11.43 23.69
C SER A 195 1.01 10.73 24.85
N LEU A 196 0.68 9.44 24.67
CA LEU A 196 0.13 8.58 25.71
C LEU A 196 1.20 7.88 26.58
N ASN A 197 2.50 8.09 26.29
CA ASN A 197 3.63 7.38 26.90
C ASN A 197 3.51 5.83 26.83
N ARG A 198 2.89 5.30 25.77
CA ARG A 198 2.73 3.85 25.56
C ARG A 198 4.00 3.28 24.93
N THR A 199 4.90 2.78 25.79
CA THR A 199 6.17 2.14 25.38
C THR A 199 6.08 0.61 25.37
N ASP A 200 4.93 0.07 25.71
CA ASP A 200 4.61 -1.35 25.82
C ASP A 200 4.07 -1.96 24.52
N LEU A 201 3.82 -1.14 23.50
CA LEU A 201 3.20 -1.57 22.24
C LEU A 201 4.21 -2.21 21.29
N THR A 202 3.85 -3.36 20.73
CA THR A 202 4.52 -3.94 19.56
C THR A 202 3.85 -3.42 18.28
N ILE A 203 4.62 -2.72 17.43
CA ILE A 203 4.07 -2.04 16.26
C ILE A 203 4.65 -2.66 14.99
N ILE A 204 3.75 -3.07 14.08
CA ILE A 204 4.08 -3.49 12.71
C ILE A 204 3.51 -2.44 11.75
N ALA A 205 4.30 -2.01 10.76
CA ALA A 205 3.90 -1.01 9.79
C ALA A 205 4.17 -1.46 8.35
N HIS A 206 3.70 -0.66 7.41
CA HIS A 206 4.06 -0.77 6.00
C HIS A 206 4.93 0.40 5.57
N ASP A 207 5.70 0.13 4.51
CA ASP A 207 6.58 1.04 3.80
C ASP A 207 7.80 1.58 4.58
N ARG A 208 8.85 1.85 3.82
CA ARG A 208 10.08 2.45 4.30
C ARG A 208 10.18 3.90 3.83
N VAL A 209 9.24 4.73 4.25
CA VAL A 209 9.40 6.18 4.14
C VAL A 209 10.34 6.69 5.25
N ASP A 210 10.91 7.88 5.09
CA ASP A 210 11.95 8.36 6.02
C ASP A 210 11.44 8.43 7.47
N THR A 211 10.21 8.88 7.68
CA THR A 211 9.58 8.93 9.01
C THR A 211 9.38 7.54 9.61
N THR A 212 8.92 6.55 8.85
CA THR A 212 8.78 5.15 9.31
C THR A 212 10.16 4.55 9.62
N ARG A 213 11.15 4.82 8.75
CA ARG A 213 12.54 4.36 8.97
C ARG A 213 13.09 4.90 10.29
N GLU A 214 12.86 6.17 10.58
CA GLU A 214 13.28 6.78 11.85
C GLU A 214 12.63 6.09 13.05
N GLN A 215 11.32 5.80 12.99
CA GLN A 215 10.60 5.11 14.07
C GLN A 215 11.06 3.65 14.26
N VAL A 216 11.52 2.98 13.20
CA VAL A 216 12.16 1.66 13.33
C VAL A 216 13.54 1.78 14.00
N LEU A 217 14.35 2.76 13.61
CA LEU A 217 15.70 2.95 14.17
C LEU A 217 15.71 3.36 15.64
N ASN A 218 14.70 4.11 16.08
CA ASN A 218 14.57 4.50 17.50
C ASN A 218 13.81 3.46 18.34
N GLY A 219 13.34 2.36 17.73
CA GLY A 219 12.70 1.25 18.42
C GLY A 219 11.20 1.43 18.70
N THR A 220 10.56 2.49 18.21
CA THR A 220 9.11 2.67 18.33
C THR A 220 8.35 1.64 17.48
N ILE A 221 8.80 1.41 16.25
CA ILE A 221 8.24 0.39 15.36
C ILE A 221 9.15 -0.84 15.38
N ALA A 222 8.55 -2.00 15.65
CA ALA A 222 9.26 -3.27 15.73
C ALA A 222 9.67 -3.81 14.34
N ALA A 223 8.80 -3.66 13.35
CA ALA A 223 9.07 -4.04 11.96
C ALA A 223 8.22 -3.25 10.95
N THR A 224 8.75 -3.10 9.74
CA THR A 224 8.00 -2.58 8.60
C THR A 224 8.13 -3.49 7.38
N ILE A 225 7.03 -3.66 6.63
CA ILE A 225 6.94 -4.48 5.43
C ILE A 225 7.07 -3.56 4.21
N CYS A 226 8.10 -3.76 3.41
CA CYS A 226 8.43 -2.89 2.28
C CYS A 226 7.88 -3.44 0.96
N GLN A 227 7.36 -2.56 0.12
CA GLN A 227 6.74 -2.89 -1.17
C GLN A 227 7.67 -2.69 -2.38
N GLN A 228 8.92 -2.29 -2.20
CA GLN A 228 9.90 -2.02 -3.25
C GLN A 228 9.40 -1.00 -4.32
N PRO A 229 9.03 0.23 -3.92
CA PRO A 229 8.41 1.20 -4.83
C PRO A 229 9.27 1.54 -6.06
N HIS A 230 10.59 1.64 -5.91
CA HIS A 230 11.50 1.87 -7.04
C HIS A 230 11.37 0.76 -8.11
N MET A 231 11.26 -0.50 -7.70
CA MET A 231 11.06 -1.63 -8.62
C MET A 231 9.68 -1.56 -9.28
N GLN A 232 8.66 -1.12 -8.55
CA GLN A 232 7.31 -0.94 -9.10
C GLN A 232 7.27 0.16 -10.17
N GLY A 233 8.15 1.16 -10.11
CA GLY A 233 8.29 2.17 -11.15
C GLY A 233 9.10 1.70 -12.36
N SER A 234 10.20 1.00 -12.13
CA SER A 234 11.13 0.62 -13.19
C SER A 234 10.71 -0.62 -13.99
N ARG A 235 10.18 -1.65 -13.30
CA ARG A 235 9.91 -2.94 -13.94
C ARG A 235 8.77 -2.93 -14.96
N PRO A 236 7.67 -2.18 -14.81
CA PRO A 236 6.62 -2.11 -15.84
C PRO A 236 7.13 -1.66 -17.21
N LEU A 237 8.20 -0.86 -17.25
CA LEU A 237 8.79 -0.36 -18.48
C LEU A 237 9.68 -1.38 -19.21
N THR A 238 9.82 -2.59 -18.67
CA THR A 238 10.67 -3.66 -19.23
C THR A 238 9.90 -4.93 -19.60
N ILE A 239 8.60 -4.90 -19.45
CA ILE A 239 7.67 -5.97 -19.84
C ILE A 239 7.06 -5.68 -21.21
#